data_e639ab496bc4b56ef2e883bf2920e29a
#
_entry.id   e639ab496bc4b56ef2e883bf2920e29a
#
_cell.length_a   1.000
_cell.length_b   1.000
_cell.length_c   1.000
_cell.angle_alpha   90.00
_cell.angle_beta   90.00
_cell.angle_gamma   90.00
#
_symmetry.space_group_name_H-M   'P 1'
#
loop_
_entity.id
_entity.type
_entity.pdbx_description
1 polymer ?
#
loop_
_entity_poly.entity_id
_entity_poly.type
_entity_poly.pdbx_seq_one_letter_code
_entity_poly.pdbx_strand_id
1 'polypeptide(L)'
;MRAVVLALLTVLLAACTQVPLAEPPPVAPEPTAQPEPSELVVGVEDLGAGFNPHLLAHSSSLTTAVAALVLPSVFRPGPDGVPQLDRTIATSAEVVSTEPFTVSYELNLEASWSTNTPIAAEDFVYLWEQMRADAGVADAAGYRLITDVRSRAGGKAVDVVFDEPYPAWQGLFSDLLPAHLLKDAPGSWIGATTGGLPASGGPFRIATVDAGRGEVVLARNDTYWDTPAVLDTLVLRRLDDAAMATGLAAGDVDVALSEADPAIRTALGGLSPVPRTQLAPLPTVTQLGLRSVDGPLRDARARQGLAALLDREAIRLSVAPEALPADAFGLAPSEPGYAASAPDGAPARPDPIAAEQLLRSAGWARDASGNWTVDGQPVALVIGSAAERPEDGRVARLVAAQLTVAGIDTTAVESPAAELFVQGSAPATEITATTAPATTSSAAPATSSAAPTTAPPPGGGVAVDVIVGPRTVGGAPGTELASDYGCALPTAVVPDPPSTPTGFCFPALQLLLESLAAGSGEDDPARFATAERVLWMQLPALPLFQPVGLVVSSAAADAATGIAPGPLTEGPLAGAARWNEPAR
;
A
#
# COMPACT_ATOMS: atom_id res chain seq x y z
N MET A 1 66.55 85.62 32.21
CA MET A 1 65.13 85.19 32.41
C MET A 1 64.32 85.00 31.12
N ARG A 2 64.74 85.45 29.94
CA ARG A 2 63.97 85.22 28.66
C ARG A 2 64.29 83.90 27.95
N ALA A 3 65.43 83.28 28.21
CA ALA A 3 65.85 82.04 27.55
C ALA A 3 65.25 80.75 28.18
N VAL A 4 64.91 80.81 29.49
CA VAL A 4 64.34 79.67 30.22
C VAL A 4 62.85 79.50 29.94
N VAL A 5 62.13 80.60 29.62
CA VAL A 5 60.70 80.56 29.27
C VAL A 5 60.44 79.96 27.87
N LEU A 6 61.41 80.16 26.93
CA LEU A 6 61.27 79.63 25.57
C LEU A 6 61.55 78.12 25.50
N ALA A 7 62.40 77.56 26.39
CA ALA A 7 62.68 76.12 26.46
C ALA A 7 61.54 75.33 27.12
N LEU A 8 60.75 75.90 28.04
CA LEU A 8 59.60 75.28 28.64
C LEU A 8 58.38 75.27 27.71
N LEU A 9 58.22 76.23 26.80
CA LEU A 9 57.12 76.27 25.84
C LEU A 9 57.31 75.25 24.71
N THR A 10 58.51 74.88 24.32
CA THR A 10 58.79 73.86 23.29
C THR A 10 58.63 72.45 23.78
N VAL A 11 58.76 72.17 25.08
CA VAL A 11 58.52 70.83 25.67
C VAL A 11 57.02 70.57 25.85
N LEU A 12 56.21 71.60 26.04
CA LEU A 12 54.73 71.42 26.16
C LEU A 12 54.02 71.22 24.82
N LEU A 13 54.64 71.59 23.68
CA LEU A 13 54.05 71.35 22.35
C LEU A 13 54.40 70.00 21.75
N ALA A 14 55.37 69.25 22.31
CA ALA A 14 55.72 67.89 21.86
C ALA A 14 54.93 66.78 22.55
N ALA A 15 54.07 67.06 23.56
CA ALA A 15 53.32 66.09 24.33
C ALA A 15 51.86 65.83 23.83
N CYS A 16 51.43 66.54 22.76
CA CYS A 16 49.99 66.43 22.29
C CYS A 16 49.78 65.71 20.95
N THR A 17 50.73 64.90 20.46
CA THR A 17 50.55 64.22 19.16
C THR A 17 50.68 62.68 19.18
N GLN A 18 50.39 62.01 20.29
CA GLN A 18 50.18 60.60 20.29
C GLN A 18 48.77 60.32 20.77
N VAL A 19 47.77 60.45 19.85
CA VAL A 19 46.49 59.82 19.95
C VAL A 19 46.74 58.35 19.68
N PRO A 20 46.51 57.40 20.62
CA PRO A 20 46.53 55.98 20.28
C PRO A 20 45.46 55.74 19.23
N LEU A 21 45.85 55.22 18.06
CA LEU A 21 44.95 54.67 17.11
C LEU A 21 44.13 53.59 17.87
N ALA A 22 42.80 53.84 18.06
CA ALA A 22 41.92 52.83 18.57
C ALA A 22 42.04 51.62 17.64
N GLU A 23 42.36 50.45 18.18
CA GLU A 23 42.24 49.18 17.45
C GLU A 23 40.84 49.13 16.89
N PRO A 24 40.67 48.78 15.60
CA PRO A 24 39.33 48.55 15.04
C PRO A 24 38.63 47.48 15.90
N PRO A 25 37.35 47.67 16.22
CA PRO A 25 36.61 46.65 16.96
C PRO A 25 36.76 45.30 16.25
N PRO A 26 36.92 44.20 16.98
CA PRO A 26 36.99 42.87 16.37
C PRO A 26 35.81 42.73 15.43
N VAL A 27 36.09 42.44 14.16
CA VAL A 27 35.06 42.13 13.16
C VAL A 27 34.33 40.93 13.73
N ALA A 28 33.04 41.11 14.06
CA ALA A 28 32.19 39.99 14.44
C ALA A 28 32.31 38.95 13.33
N PRO A 29 32.51 37.66 13.67
CA PRO A 29 32.55 36.64 12.65
C PRO A 29 31.26 36.76 11.81
N GLU A 30 31.41 36.85 10.49
CA GLU A 30 30.27 36.78 9.59
C GLU A 30 29.47 35.55 10.00
N PRO A 31 28.12 35.65 10.12
CA PRO A 31 27.31 34.47 10.40
C PRO A 31 27.65 33.44 9.32
N THR A 32 28.21 32.33 9.73
CA THR A 32 28.47 31.19 8.84
C THR A 32 27.12 30.88 8.21
N ALA A 33 27.02 31.07 6.90
CA ALA A 33 25.80 30.70 6.19
C ALA A 33 25.46 29.25 6.57
N GLN A 34 24.29 29.04 7.17
CA GLN A 34 23.83 27.68 7.40
C GLN A 34 23.77 27.02 6.04
N PRO A 35 24.30 25.80 5.87
CA PRO A 35 24.14 25.07 4.63
C PRO A 35 22.65 24.99 4.29
N GLU A 36 22.30 25.22 3.04
CA GLU A 36 20.92 25.05 2.60
C GLU A 36 20.51 23.59 2.85
N PRO A 37 19.25 23.34 3.28
CA PRO A 37 18.78 21.99 3.52
C PRO A 37 18.87 21.17 2.23
N SER A 38 19.42 19.96 2.33
CA SER A 38 19.52 19.05 1.21
C SER A 38 18.14 18.48 0.86
N GLU A 39 17.73 18.57 -0.40
CA GLU A 39 16.43 18.16 -0.88
C GLU A 39 16.54 17.28 -2.13
N LEU A 40 15.67 16.26 -2.22
CA LEU A 40 15.48 15.46 -3.42
C LEU A 40 14.00 15.38 -3.75
N VAL A 41 13.65 15.62 -5.02
CA VAL A 41 12.26 15.60 -5.51
C VAL A 41 12.01 14.36 -6.33
N VAL A 42 11.01 13.58 -5.90
CA VAL A 42 10.51 12.39 -6.61
C VAL A 42 9.14 12.70 -7.21
N GLY A 43 9.03 12.66 -8.53
CA GLY A 43 7.74 12.70 -9.22
C GLY A 43 7.02 11.36 -9.06
N VAL A 44 5.74 11.39 -8.71
CA VAL A 44 4.86 10.21 -8.58
C VAL A 44 3.54 10.50 -9.29
N GLU A 45 2.82 9.48 -9.78
CA GLU A 45 1.55 9.66 -10.48
C GLU A 45 0.39 9.91 -9.51
N ASP A 46 0.46 9.28 -8.33
CA ASP A 46 -0.60 9.29 -7.34
C ASP A 46 -0.03 9.37 -5.91
N LEU A 47 -0.80 9.94 -5.00
CA LEU A 47 -0.47 10.00 -3.57
C LEU A 47 -1.14 8.90 -2.74
N GLY A 48 -1.93 8.02 -3.37
CA GLY A 48 -2.68 6.97 -2.68
C GLY A 48 -3.87 7.48 -1.87
N ALA A 49 -4.66 6.54 -1.35
CA ALA A 49 -5.82 6.82 -0.50
C ALA A 49 -5.46 7.00 0.98
N GLY A 50 -4.23 6.68 1.37
CA GLY A 50 -3.73 6.74 2.75
C GLY A 50 -2.38 6.07 2.92
N PHE A 51 -1.91 5.98 4.17
CA PHE A 51 -0.52 5.62 4.47
C PHE A 51 -0.38 4.36 5.35
N ASN A 52 -1.45 3.60 5.56
CA ASN A 52 -1.40 2.35 6.31
C ASN A 52 -1.18 1.17 5.35
N PRO A 53 0.01 0.54 5.31
CA PRO A 53 0.32 -0.54 4.37
C PRO A 53 -0.48 -1.83 4.62
N HIS A 54 -1.10 -1.97 5.79
CA HIS A 54 -1.90 -3.15 6.14
C HIS A 54 -3.32 -3.14 5.57
N LEU A 55 -3.77 -2.01 4.99
CA LEU A 55 -5.13 -1.88 4.47
C LEU A 55 -5.15 -1.99 2.94
N LEU A 56 -6.00 -2.85 2.40
CA LEU A 56 -6.25 -2.95 0.95
C LEU A 56 -6.67 -1.59 0.36
N ALA A 57 -7.43 -0.80 1.13
CA ALA A 57 -7.84 0.54 0.74
C ALA A 57 -6.68 1.52 0.51
N HIS A 58 -5.57 1.33 1.22
CA HIS A 58 -4.38 2.19 1.12
C HIS A 58 -3.27 1.56 0.26
N SER A 59 -3.50 0.37 -0.31
CA SER A 59 -2.50 -0.35 -1.10
C SER A 59 -2.08 0.44 -2.33
N SER A 60 -0.84 0.93 -2.34
CA SER A 60 -0.19 1.61 -3.46
C SER A 60 1.33 1.50 -3.36
N SER A 61 2.03 1.69 -4.48
CA SER A 61 3.50 1.74 -4.49
C SER A 61 4.05 2.87 -3.61
N LEU A 62 3.34 4.00 -3.54
CA LEU A 62 3.70 5.12 -2.68
C LEU A 62 3.56 4.75 -1.19
N THR A 63 2.44 4.14 -0.80
CA THR A 63 2.21 3.73 0.60
C THR A 63 3.30 2.76 1.06
N THR A 64 3.64 1.76 0.23
CA THR A 64 4.74 0.83 0.48
C THR A 64 6.07 1.56 0.65
N ALA A 65 6.39 2.46 -0.28
CA ALA A 65 7.65 3.21 -0.25
C ALA A 65 7.77 4.16 0.95
N VAL A 66 6.67 4.82 1.35
CA VAL A 66 6.64 5.67 2.55
C VAL A 66 6.73 4.82 3.81
N ALA A 67 6.02 3.70 3.88
CA ALA A 67 6.07 2.78 5.02
C ALA A 67 7.51 2.30 5.27
N ALA A 68 8.24 1.89 4.24
CA ALA A 68 9.64 1.46 4.35
C ALA A 68 10.58 2.51 4.97
N LEU A 69 10.26 3.82 4.82
CA LEU A 69 11.06 4.93 5.36
C LEU A 69 10.61 5.44 6.73
N VAL A 70 9.34 5.22 7.08
CA VAL A 70 8.69 5.85 8.23
C VAL A 70 8.35 4.84 9.33
N LEU A 71 7.97 3.60 8.95
CA LEU A 71 7.52 2.59 9.89
C LEU A 71 8.64 1.59 10.24
N PRO A 72 8.73 1.19 11.50
CA PRO A 72 9.69 0.20 11.94
C PRO A 72 9.19 -1.22 11.62
N SER A 73 10.08 -2.08 11.11
CA SER A 73 9.82 -3.49 10.84
C SER A 73 10.83 -4.36 11.58
N VAL A 74 10.38 -5.47 12.17
CA VAL A 74 11.31 -6.37 12.88
C VAL A 74 12.22 -7.11 11.90
N PHE A 75 11.69 -7.46 10.74
CA PHE A 75 12.45 -8.01 9.62
C PHE A 75 12.25 -7.16 8.39
N ARG A 76 13.29 -7.09 7.56
CA ARG A 76 13.26 -6.46 6.24
C ARG A 76 13.78 -7.42 5.20
N PRO A 77 13.33 -7.34 3.94
CA PRO A 77 13.85 -8.19 2.88
C PRO A 77 15.33 -7.89 2.63
N GLY A 78 16.14 -8.94 2.61
CA GLY A 78 17.51 -8.86 2.13
C GLY A 78 17.59 -8.71 0.60
N PRO A 79 18.80 -8.56 0.03
CA PRO A 79 18.98 -8.45 -1.42
C PRO A 79 18.49 -9.66 -2.22
N ASP A 80 18.38 -10.81 -1.56
CA ASP A 80 17.89 -12.09 -2.08
C ASP A 80 16.40 -12.34 -1.77
N GLY A 81 15.72 -11.36 -1.15
CA GLY A 81 14.33 -11.46 -0.70
C GLY A 81 14.15 -12.22 0.62
N VAL A 82 15.22 -12.80 1.19
CA VAL A 82 15.13 -13.51 2.47
C VAL A 82 15.00 -12.52 3.62
N PRO A 83 14.03 -12.71 4.55
CA PRO A 83 13.87 -11.82 5.70
C PRO A 83 15.13 -11.74 6.55
N GLN A 84 15.60 -10.53 6.82
CA GLN A 84 16.75 -10.25 7.67
C GLN A 84 16.31 -9.43 8.89
N LEU A 85 16.78 -9.82 10.08
CA LEU A 85 16.47 -9.11 11.31
C LEU A 85 16.99 -7.67 11.25
N ASP A 86 16.09 -6.72 11.40
CA ASP A 86 16.44 -5.30 11.56
C ASP A 86 16.93 -5.05 12.99
N ARG A 87 18.26 -4.99 13.15
CA ARG A 87 18.90 -4.82 14.47
C ARG A 87 18.67 -3.44 15.07
N THR A 88 18.15 -2.51 14.33
CA THR A 88 17.73 -1.21 14.87
C THR A 88 16.47 -1.36 15.70
N ILE A 89 15.61 -2.35 15.41
CA ILE A 89 14.34 -2.62 16.10
C ILE A 89 14.47 -3.74 17.11
N ALA A 90 15.10 -4.87 16.75
CA ALA A 90 15.23 -6.02 17.64
C ALA A 90 16.67 -6.57 17.65
N THR A 91 17.18 -6.89 18.83
CA THR A 91 18.52 -7.46 19.01
C THR A 91 18.53 -8.97 18.73
N SER A 92 17.41 -9.65 18.98
CA SER A 92 17.17 -11.04 18.62
C SER A 92 15.69 -11.32 18.37
N ALA A 93 15.43 -12.33 17.53
CA ALA A 93 14.11 -12.91 17.30
C ALA A 93 14.33 -14.39 17.01
N GLU A 94 13.74 -15.28 17.82
CA GLU A 94 13.96 -16.72 17.73
C GLU A 94 12.78 -17.54 18.22
N VAL A 95 12.63 -18.76 17.71
CA VAL A 95 11.67 -19.73 18.21
C VAL A 95 12.21 -20.30 19.53
N VAL A 96 11.50 -20.05 20.62
CA VAL A 96 11.91 -20.48 21.99
C VAL A 96 11.16 -21.71 22.46
N SER A 97 10.04 -22.06 21.82
CA SER A 97 9.25 -23.28 22.11
C SER A 97 8.56 -23.77 20.84
N THR A 98 8.40 -25.08 20.72
CA THR A 98 7.63 -25.73 19.65
C THR A 98 6.25 -26.22 20.12
N GLU A 99 5.99 -26.28 21.44
CA GLU A 99 4.71 -26.67 22.06
C GLU A 99 4.46 -25.87 23.35
N PRO A 100 3.60 -24.83 23.32
CA PRO A 100 3.05 -24.18 22.15
C PRO A 100 4.15 -23.50 21.31
N PHE A 101 3.96 -23.40 20.01
CA PHE A 101 4.92 -22.69 19.15
C PHE A 101 5.01 -21.23 19.60
N THR A 102 6.21 -20.81 19.98
CA THR A 102 6.42 -19.50 20.59
C THR A 102 7.67 -18.86 20.00
N VAL A 103 7.51 -17.64 19.49
CA VAL A 103 8.59 -16.78 19.01
C VAL A 103 8.85 -15.69 20.04
N SER A 104 10.09 -15.49 20.43
CA SER A 104 10.51 -14.44 21.35
C SER A 104 11.31 -13.37 20.61
N TYR A 105 10.97 -12.11 20.85
CA TYR A 105 11.63 -10.92 20.33
C TYR A 105 12.23 -10.14 21.50
N GLU A 106 13.54 -9.81 21.40
CA GLU A 106 14.20 -8.88 22.32
C GLU A 106 14.41 -7.55 21.59
N LEU A 107 13.69 -6.52 22.02
CA LEU A 107 13.69 -5.22 21.34
C LEU A 107 14.91 -4.38 21.70
N ASN A 108 15.40 -3.59 20.76
CA ASN A 108 16.44 -2.62 21.03
C ASN A 108 15.93 -1.58 22.06
N LEU A 109 16.71 -1.33 23.10
CA LEU A 109 16.33 -0.44 24.19
C LEU A 109 16.20 1.01 23.74
N GLU A 110 16.95 1.42 22.72
CA GLU A 110 16.95 2.77 22.18
C GLU A 110 15.83 3.01 21.16
N ALA A 111 15.25 1.93 20.59
CA ALA A 111 14.19 2.02 19.60
C ALA A 111 12.97 2.78 20.16
N SER A 112 12.63 3.89 19.49
CA SER A 112 11.59 4.81 19.93
C SER A 112 10.90 5.50 18.75
N TRP A 113 9.64 5.84 18.93
CA TRP A 113 8.91 6.68 17.99
C TRP A 113 9.42 8.13 18.00
N SER A 114 9.18 8.87 16.95
CA SER A 114 9.53 10.32 16.83
C SER A 114 8.89 11.20 17.92
N THR A 115 7.93 10.65 18.67
CA THR A 115 7.34 11.24 19.88
C THR A 115 8.16 11.01 21.15
N ASN A 116 9.31 10.35 21.06
CA ASN A 116 10.12 9.84 22.17
C ASN A 116 9.43 8.73 23.02
N THR A 117 8.34 8.15 22.53
CA THR A 117 7.72 6.97 23.15
C THR A 117 8.50 5.73 22.71
N PRO A 118 8.91 4.82 23.62
CA PRO A 118 9.59 3.59 23.23
C PRO A 118 8.76 2.73 22.29
N ILE A 119 9.36 2.14 21.27
CA ILE A 119 8.78 1.02 20.53
C ILE A 119 8.79 -0.18 21.48
N ALA A 120 7.62 -0.78 21.71
CA ALA A 120 7.42 -1.73 22.78
C ALA A 120 6.36 -2.80 22.42
N ALA A 121 6.20 -3.79 23.30
CA ALA A 121 5.21 -4.86 23.15
C ALA A 121 3.78 -4.36 22.88
N GLU A 122 3.42 -3.15 23.32
CA GLU A 122 2.10 -2.55 23.07
C GLU A 122 1.86 -2.34 21.56
N ASP A 123 2.89 -1.99 20.78
CA ASP A 123 2.78 -1.82 19.33
C ASP A 123 2.54 -3.17 18.63
N PHE A 124 3.15 -4.26 19.14
CA PHE A 124 2.91 -5.63 18.66
C PHE A 124 1.49 -6.11 18.97
N VAL A 125 1.02 -5.90 20.20
CA VAL A 125 -0.34 -6.25 20.62
C VAL A 125 -1.35 -5.49 19.76
N TYR A 126 -1.14 -4.18 19.59
CA TYR A 126 -2.03 -3.34 18.79
C TYR A 126 -2.14 -3.83 17.35
N LEU A 127 -0.99 -4.03 16.68
CA LEU A 127 -1.00 -4.49 15.29
C LEU A 127 -1.70 -5.86 15.17
N TRP A 128 -1.37 -6.82 16.06
CA TRP A 128 -2.04 -8.11 16.07
C TRP A 128 -3.56 -8.00 16.23
N GLU A 129 -4.04 -7.15 17.14
CA GLU A 129 -5.48 -6.96 17.37
C GLU A 129 -6.19 -6.42 16.13
N GLN A 130 -5.60 -5.44 15.45
CA GLN A 130 -6.17 -4.87 14.24
C GLN A 130 -6.15 -5.87 13.08
N MET A 131 -5.00 -6.51 12.83
CA MET A 131 -4.82 -7.45 11.72
C MET A 131 -5.78 -8.65 11.75
N ARG A 132 -6.16 -9.12 12.92
CA ARG A 132 -7.07 -10.27 13.07
C ARG A 132 -8.56 -9.91 13.07
N ALA A 133 -8.91 -8.65 13.42
CA ALA A 133 -10.28 -8.26 13.72
C ALA A 133 -10.90 -7.30 12.70
N ASP A 134 -10.10 -6.54 11.94
CA ASP A 134 -10.62 -5.55 11.02
C ASP A 134 -10.83 -6.10 9.60
N ALA A 135 -11.86 -5.58 8.93
CA ALA A 135 -12.16 -5.89 7.54
C ALA A 135 -11.24 -5.11 6.59
N GLY A 136 -11.00 -5.66 5.39
CA GLY A 136 -10.17 -4.99 4.38
C GLY A 136 -8.68 -4.95 4.70
N VAL A 137 -8.22 -5.83 5.58
CA VAL A 137 -6.80 -6.00 5.92
C VAL A 137 -6.15 -6.95 4.93
N ALA A 138 -4.93 -6.62 4.50
CA ALA A 138 -4.08 -7.51 3.72
C ALA A 138 -3.31 -8.47 4.64
N ASP A 139 -2.95 -9.67 4.16
CA ASP A 139 -2.02 -10.62 4.79
C ASP A 139 -2.32 -11.00 6.26
N ALA A 140 -3.61 -11.11 6.59
CA ALA A 140 -4.08 -11.36 7.95
C ALA A 140 -3.87 -12.79 8.48
N ALA A 141 -3.64 -13.80 7.61
CA ALA A 141 -3.70 -15.22 7.99
C ALA A 141 -2.71 -15.58 9.10
N GLY A 142 -1.45 -15.13 9.01
CA GLY A 142 -0.45 -15.41 10.05
C GLY A 142 -0.81 -14.82 11.42
N TYR A 143 -1.42 -13.63 11.44
CA TYR A 143 -1.89 -13.00 12.68
C TYR A 143 -3.09 -13.72 13.32
N ARG A 144 -3.90 -14.41 12.53
CA ARG A 144 -5.03 -15.22 13.01
C ARG A 144 -4.58 -16.49 13.73
N LEU A 145 -3.37 -17.00 13.45
CA LEU A 145 -2.76 -18.14 14.14
C LEU A 145 -2.21 -17.76 15.53
N ILE A 146 -2.03 -16.46 15.82
CA ILE A 146 -1.53 -15.99 17.11
C ILE A 146 -2.64 -16.10 18.17
N THR A 147 -2.35 -16.80 19.26
CA THR A 147 -3.27 -16.96 20.41
C THR A 147 -2.98 -15.97 21.53
N ASP A 148 -1.74 -15.50 21.66
CA ASP A 148 -1.35 -14.56 22.72
C ASP A 148 -0.07 -13.79 22.35
N VAL A 149 0.00 -12.52 22.75
CA VAL A 149 1.20 -11.67 22.65
C VAL A 149 1.55 -11.16 24.04
N ARG A 150 2.65 -11.64 24.61
CA ARG A 150 3.03 -11.41 25.99
C ARG A 150 4.17 -10.41 26.11
N SER A 151 3.90 -9.34 26.83
CA SER A 151 4.91 -8.35 27.18
C SER A 151 5.83 -8.86 28.29
N ARG A 152 7.13 -8.73 28.11
CA ARG A 152 8.18 -9.00 29.12
C ARG A 152 9.14 -7.82 29.21
N ALA A 153 10.01 -7.84 30.23
CA ALA A 153 11.09 -6.86 30.43
C ALA A 153 10.63 -5.39 30.29
N GLY A 154 9.46 -5.05 30.88
CA GLY A 154 8.93 -3.69 30.81
C GLY A 154 8.53 -3.24 29.41
N GLY A 155 8.11 -4.16 28.55
CA GLY A 155 7.71 -3.89 27.16
C GLY A 155 8.81 -4.04 26.13
N LYS A 156 10.05 -4.30 26.53
CA LYS A 156 11.20 -4.45 25.61
C LYS A 156 11.51 -5.91 25.24
N ALA A 157 10.65 -6.85 25.64
CA ALA A 157 10.65 -8.21 25.14
C ALA A 157 9.21 -8.66 24.90
N VAL A 158 9.00 -9.46 23.84
CA VAL A 158 7.69 -9.90 23.36
C VAL A 158 7.74 -11.39 23.07
N ASP A 159 6.85 -12.17 23.70
CA ASP A 159 6.62 -13.57 23.34
C ASP A 159 5.31 -13.67 22.56
N VAL A 160 5.39 -14.15 21.33
CA VAL A 160 4.25 -14.40 20.45
C VAL A 160 3.96 -15.90 20.44
N VAL A 161 2.77 -16.28 20.89
CA VAL A 161 2.33 -17.67 21.03
C VAL A 161 1.33 -17.99 19.92
N PHE A 162 1.54 -19.10 19.23
CA PHE A 162 0.70 -19.55 18.12
C PHE A 162 -0.07 -20.82 18.48
N ASP A 163 -1.20 -21.02 17.83
CA ASP A 163 -2.00 -22.25 17.92
C ASP A 163 -1.31 -23.42 17.23
N GLU A 164 -0.63 -23.13 16.11
CA GLU A 164 0.11 -24.10 15.30
C GLU A 164 1.50 -23.57 14.94
N PRO A 165 2.48 -24.44 14.57
CA PRO A 165 3.75 -23.99 14.02
C PRO A 165 3.56 -23.08 12.80
N TYR A 166 4.25 -21.95 12.78
CA TYR A 166 4.18 -20.99 11.69
C TYR A 166 5.57 -20.62 11.18
N PRO A 167 6.12 -21.32 10.18
CA PRO A 167 7.48 -21.09 9.67
C PRO A 167 7.72 -19.70 9.09
N ALA A 168 6.68 -19.08 8.51
CA ALA A 168 6.75 -17.73 7.93
C ALA A 168 6.64 -16.60 8.97
N TRP A 169 6.85 -16.87 10.26
CA TRP A 169 6.73 -15.90 11.35
C TRP A 169 7.61 -14.65 11.19
N GLN A 170 8.69 -14.74 10.42
CA GLN A 170 9.56 -13.59 10.11
C GLN A 170 8.89 -12.53 9.24
N GLY A 171 7.80 -12.87 8.54
CA GLY A 171 6.98 -11.90 7.80
C GLY A 171 6.02 -11.09 8.67
N LEU A 172 5.84 -11.48 9.95
CA LEU A 172 4.96 -10.76 10.88
C LEU A 172 5.66 -9.55 11.52
N PHE A 173 4.84 -8.62 11.99
CA PHE A 173 5.29 -7.40 12.67
C PHE A 173 6.23 -6.52 11.80
N SER A 174 6.00 -6.55 10.48
CA SER A 174 6.47 -5.52 9.56
C SER A 174 5.60 -4.28 9.74
N ASP A 175 6.18 -3.11 9.47
CA ASP A 175 5.48 -1.83 9.47
C ASP A 175 4.64 -1.59 10.73
N LEU A 176 5.25 -1.76 11.91
CA LEU A 176 4.62 -1.52 13.20
C LEU A 176 4.02 -0.12 13.25
N LEU A 177 2.87 -0.01 13.91
CA LEU A 177 2.13 1.24 14.05
C LEU A 177 2.18 1.78 15.48
N PRO A 178 2.18 3.11 15.68
CA PRO A 178 2.30 3.73 17.01
C PRO A 178 1.03 3.55 17.84
N ALA A 179 0.94 2.46 18.60
CA ALA A 179 -0.22 2.09 19.40
C ALA A 179 -0.67 3.21 20.36
N HIS A 180 0.30 3.91 20.98
CA HIS A 180 0.04 5.01 21.91
C HIS A 180 -0.72 6.20 21.31
N LEU A 181 -0.75 6.34 19.97
CA LEU A 181 -1.49 7.37 19.26
C LEU A 181 -2.75 6.84 18.57
N LEU A 182 -2.73 5.57 18.14
CA LEU A 182 -3.77 5.03 17.27
C LEU A 182 -4.90 4.32 18.02
N LYS A 183 -4.64 3.74 19.20
CA LYS A 183 -5.65 2.96 19.92
C LYS A 183 -6.89 3.74 20.33
N ASP A 184 -6.74 5.04 20.58
CA ASP A 184 -7.84 5.93 20.95
C ASP A 184 -8.15 6.99 19.89
N ALA A 185 -7.58 6.82 18.66
CA ALA A 185 -7.75 7.79 17.59
C ALA A 185 -9.17 7.76 17.02
N PRO A 186 -9.77 8.93 16.73
CA PRO A 186 -11.06 8.99 16.04
C PRO A 186 -10.99 8.31 14.67
N GLY A 187 -11.93 7.41 14.39
CA GLY A 187 -11.96 6.64 13.14
C GLY A 187 -11.01 5.44 13.11
N SER A 188 -10.48 5.04 14.29
CA SER A 188 -9.52 3.93 14.39
C SER A 188 -8.26 4.18 13.53
N TRP A 189 -7.45 3.14 13.32
CA TRP A 189 -6.26 3.21 12.47
C TRP A 189 -6.58 3.54 11.01
N ILE A 190 -7.79 3.20 10.52
CA ILE A 190 -8.23 3.52 9.15
C ILE A 190 -8.29 5.04 8.95
N GLY A 191 -9.09 5.74 9.75
CA GLY A 191 -9.27 7.19 9.63
C GLY A 191 -8.03 7.99 10.02
N ALA A 192 -7.30 7.52 11.05
CA ALA A 192 -6.13 8.21 11.56
C ALA A 192 -4.92 8.19 10.61
N THR A 193 -4.85 7.22 9.67
CA THR A 193 -3.74 7.07 8.73
C THR A 193 -4.05 7.51 7.31
N THR A 194 -5.26 7.99 7.04
CA THR A 194 -5.64 8.52 5.71
C THR A 194 -4.86 9.79 5.36
N GLY A 195 -4.67 10.70 6.30
CA GLY A 195 -3.99 11.98 6.10
C GLY A 195 -2.50 11.97 6.45
N GLY A 196 -1.90 10.83 6.77
CA GLY A 196 -0.50 10.68 7.16
C GLY A 196 -0.30 9.66 8.28
N LEU A 197 0.94 9.51 8.71
CA LEU A 197 1.31 8.68 9.86
C LEU A 197 1.64 9.59 11.04
N PRO A 198 1.04 9.39 12.23
CA PRO A 198 1.14 10.34 13.34
C PRO A 198 2.50 10.31 14.04
N ALA A 199 3.30 9.27 13.85
CA ALA A 199 4.66 9.16 14.35
C ALA A 199 5.49 8.28 13.42
N SER A 200 6.81 8.41 13.52
CA SER A 200 7.78 7.61 12.77
C SER A 200 8.69 6.84 13.72
N GLY A 201 9.00 5.61 13.35
CA GLY A 201 10.07 4.80 13.91
C GLY A 201 11.17 4.53 12.86
N GLY A 202 11.22 5.31 11.79
CA GLY A 202 12.20 5.22 10.72
C GLY A 202 13.07 6.47 10.57
N PRO A 203 13.99 6.49 9.57
CA PRO A 203 14.92 7.60 9.33
C PRO A 203 14.25 8.87 8.80
N PHE A 204 13.05 8.77 8.24
CA PHE A 204 12.21 9.89 7.82
C PHE A 204 10.90 9.91 8.60
N ARG A 205 10.23 11.06 8.61
CA ARG A 205 8.87 11.24 9.10
C ARG A 205 8.05 12.03 8.08
N ILE A 206 6.75 11.78 8.01
CA ILE A 206 5.86 12.62 7.23
C ILE A 206 5.78 13.99 7.93
N ALA A 207 6.26 15.04 7.25
CA ALA A 207 6.20 16.41 7.74
C ALA A 207 4.89 17.08 7.31
N THR A 208 4.49 16.91 6.05
CA THR A 208 3.23 17.44 5.49
C THR A 208 2.68 16.53 4.41
N VAL A 209 1.35 16.48 4.34
CA VAL A 209 0.59 15.95 3.21
C VAL A 209 -0.28 17.08 2.69
N ASP A 210 0.00 17.58 1.51
CA ASP A 210 -0.74 18.66 0.87
C ASP A 210 -1.42 18.13 -0.40
N ALA A 211 -2.66 17.68 -0.25
CA ALA A 211 -3.46 17.17 -1.37
C ALA A 211 -3.75 18.25 -2.43
N GLY A 212 -3.81 19.54 -2.04
CA GLY A 212 -4.05 20.66 -2.95
C GLY A 212 -2.86 20.93 -3.87
N ARG A 213 -1.64 20.80 -3.35
CA ARG A 213 -0.40 20.89 -4.13
C ARG A 213 0.01 19.55 -4.74
N GLY A 214 -0.59 18.47 -4.29
CA GLY A 214 -0.20 17.13 -4.70
C GLY A 214 1.18 16.73 -4.16
N GLU A 215 1.50 17.07 -2.90
CA GLU A 215 2.82 16.83 -2.32
C GLU A 215 2.74 16.09 -0.98
N VAL A 216 3.64 15.12 -0.81
CA VAL A 216 3.98 14.54 0.49
C VAL A 216 5.44 14.88 0.77
N VAL A 217 5.69 15.55 1.88
CA VAL A 217 7.04 15.93 2.30
C VAL A 217 7.49 15.04 3.44
N LEU A 218 8.55 14.29 3.21
CA LEU A 218 9.23 13.51 4.23
C LEU A 218 10.45 14.32 4.70
N ALA A 219 10.49 14.67 5.99
CA ALA A 219 11.63 15.29 6.61
C ALA A 219 12.46 14.25 7.36
N ARG A 220 13.77 14.47 7.44
CA ARG A 220 14.65 13.66 8.29
C ARG A 220 14.07 13.57 9.71
N ASN A 221 14.12 12.40 10.28
CA ASN A 221 13.72 12.17 11.67
C ASN A 221 14.94 12.39 12.59
N ASP A 222 15.11 13.60 13.09
CA ASP A 222 16.25 13.95 13.94
C ASP A 222 16.22 13.27 15.33
N THR A 223 15.11 12.59 15.67
CA THR A 223 14.98 11.76 16.88
C THR A 223 15.23 10.27 16.61
N TYR A 224 15.56 9.91 15.36
CA TYR A 224 15.89 8.55 15.02
C TYR A 224 17.15 8.09 15.76
N TRP A 225 17.06 6.97 16.45
CA TRP A 225 18.10 6.48 17.39
C TRP A 225 19.28 5.78 16.71
N ASP A 226 19.16 5.44 15.44
CA ASP A 226 20.25 4.86 14.65
C ASP A 226 20.84 5.93 13.70
N THR A 227 21.38 5.51 12.59
CA THR A 227 22.02 6.40 11.60
C THR A 227 20.98 7.30 10.93
N PRO A 228 21.02 8.62 11.13
CA PRO A 228 20.09 9.54 10.50
C PRO A 228 20.16 9.50 8.96
N ALA A 229 19.07 9.86 8.30
CA ALA A 229 19.08 10.06 6.86
C ALA A 229 20.09 11.16 6.46
N VAL A 230 20.71 11.00 5.30
CA VAL A 230 21.67 11.99 4.77
C VAL A 230 20.92 13.22 4.27
N LEU A 231 19.82 13.01 3.52
CA LEU A 231 18.95 14.10 3.06
C LEU A 231 18.15 14.70 4.22
N ASP A 232 17.99 16.03 4.20
CA ASP A 232 17.09 16.73 5.12
C ASP A 232 15.63 16.55 4.72
N THR A 233 15.35 16.48 3.41
CA THR A 233 14.00 16.44 2.86
C THR A 233 13.91 15.55 1.62
N LEU A 234 12.87 14.75 1.55
CA LEU A 234 12.45 13.99 0.37
C LEU A 234 11.02 14.42 0.02
N VAL A 235 10.83 15.04 -1.15
CA VAL A 235 9.54 15.53 -1.63
C VAL A 235 8.96 14.56 -2.64
N LEU A 236 7.80 13.99 -2.35
CA LEU A 236 7.03 13.16 -3.29
C LEU A 236 5.97 14.06 -3.91
N ARG A 237 6.07 14.33 -5.22
CA ARG A 237 5.23 15.29 -5.93
C ARG A 237 4.41 14.59 -6.99
N ARG A 238 3.08 14.74 -6.93
CA ARG A 238 2.16 14.19 -7.94
C ARG A 238 2.29 14.98 -9.24
N LEU A 239 2.63 14.28 -10.31
CA LEU A 239 2.82 14.82 -11.65
C LEU A 239 2.23 13.84 -12.69
N ASP A 240 1.71 14.37 -13.77
CA ASP A 240 1.43 13.56 -14.95
C ASP A 240 2.72 13.30 -15.77
N ASP A 241 2.66 12.39 -16.72
CA ASP A 241 3.80 11.98 -17.57
C ASP A 241 4.52 13.15 -18.22
N ALA A 242 3.76 14.14 -18.74
CA ALA A 242 4.34 15.29 -19.42
C ALA A 242 5.06 16.22 -18.44
N ALA A 243 4.50 16.43 -17.25
CA ALA A 243 5.11 17.20 -16.19
C ALA A 243 6.33 16.49 -15.60
N MET A 244 6.30 15.14 -15.45
CA MET A 244 7.46 14.35 -15.04
C MET A 244 8.62 14.49 -16.03
N ALA A 245 8.37 14.31 -17.33
CA ALA A 245 9.40 14.45 -18.36
C ALA A 245 9.97 15.88 -18.41
N THR A 246 9.11 16.90 -18.28
CA THR A 246 9.51 18.31 -18.26
C THR A 246 10.34 18.63 -17.00
N GLY A 247 9.91 18.17 -15.83
CA GLY A 247 10.60 18.37 -14.55
C GLY A 247 11.97 17.70 -14.53
N LEU A 248 12.10 16.47 -15.04
CA LEU A 248 13.39 15.78 -15.19
C LEU A 248 14.34 16.56 -16.13
N ALA A 249 13.82 17.10 -17.23
CA ALA A 249 14.62 17.90 -18.17
C ALA A 249 15.07 19.24 -17.59
N ALA A 250 14.25 19.87 -16.74
CA ALA A 250 14.55 21.14 -16.09
C ALA A 250 15.42 20.98 -14.83
N GLY A 251 15.51 19.78 -14.24
CA GLY A 251 16.13 19.52 -12.96
C GLY A 251 15.25 19.89 -11.76
N ASP A 252 13.94 20.07 -11.97
CA ASP A 252 12.93 20.30 -10.93
C ASP A 252 12.42 18.99 -10.31
N VAL A 253 12.70 17.88 -10.97
CA VAL A 253 12.45 16.49 -10.55
C VAL A 253 13.76 15.73 -10.71
N ASP A 254 14.18 15.06 -9.67
CA ASP A 254 15.42 14.28 -9.64
C ASP A 254 15.19 12.82 -10.07
N VAL A 255 14.09 12.26 -9.58
CA VAL A 255 13.64 10.88 -9.83
C VAL A 255 12.16 10.90 -10.19
N ALA A 256 11.72 10.04 -11.10
CA ALA A 256 10.29 9.80 -11.35
C ALA A 256 9.97 8.32 -11.16
N LEU A 257 8.83 8.08 -10.50
CA LEU A 257 8.21 6.78 -10.31
C LEU A 257 6.84 6.82 -11.00
N SER A 258 6.71 6.10 -12.11
CA SER A 258 5.46 6.04 -12.88
C SER A 258 5.12 4.62 -13.28
N GLU A 259 3.93 4.39 -13.80
CA GLU A 259 3.63 3.15 -14.48
C GLU A 259 4.46 3.03 -15.78
N ALA A 260 4.77 1.80 -16.18
CA ALA A 260 5.47 1.55 -17.43
C ALA A 260 4.48 1.70 -18.60
N ASP A 261 4.33 2.92 -19.10
CA ASP A 261 3.47 3.27 -20.23
C ASP A 261 4.32 3.65 -21.45
N PRO A 262 3.93 3.28 -22.70
CA PRO A 262 4.63 3.68 -23.92
C PRO A 262 4.73 5.19 -24.13
N ALA A 263 3.77 5.98 -23.64
CA ALA A 263 3.77 7.44 -23.80
C ALA A 263 4.88 8.09 -22.98
N ILE A 264 4.99 7.76 -21.68
CA ILE A 264 6.07 8.28 -20.83
C ILE A 264 7.44 7.84 -21.35
N ARG A 265 7.59 6.58 -21.77
CA ARG A 265 8.85 6.08 -22.34
C ARG A 265 9.26 6.85 -23.59
N THR A 266 8.30 7.21 -24.44
CA THR A 266 8.55 8.04 -25.63
C THR A 266 8.98 9.45 -25.22
N ALA A 267 8.31 10.06 -24.26
CA ALA A 267 8.65 11.40 -23.74
C ALA A 267 10.06 11.42 -23.16
N LEU A 268 10.40 10.45 -22.33
CA LEU A 268 11.73 10.31 -21.70
C LEU A 268 12.84 10.05 -22.73
N GLY A 269 12.57 9.24 -23.75
CA GLY A 269 13.52 8.97 -24.85
C GLY A 269 13.85 10.18 -25.70
N GLY A 270 13.02 11.23 -25.68
CA GLY A 270 13.26 12.53 -26.33
C GLY A 270 14.14 13.50 -25.56
N LEU A 271 14.46 13.21 -24.29
CA LEU A 271 15.27 14.09 -23.43
C LEU A 271 16.77 13.98 -23.76
N SER A 272 17.51 15.05 -23.44
CA SER A 272 18.98 15.09 -23.61
C SER A 272 19.66 15.78 -22.42
N PRO A 273 20.44 15.05 -21.60
CA PRO A 273 20.74 13.61 -21.73
C PRO A 273 19.50 12.73 -21.49
N VAL A 274 19.50 11.54 -22.09
CA VAL A 274 18.43 10.54 -21.82
C VAL A 274 18.59 10.05 -20.37
N PRO A 275 17.52 10.11 -19.55
CA PRO A 275 17.58 9.62 -18.18
C PRO A 275 17.72 8.09 -18.12
N ARG A 276 18.30 7.59 -17.04
CA ARG A 276 18.32 6.15 -16.77
C ARG A 276 16.90 5.67 -16.44
N THR A 277 16.50 4.58 -17.05
CA THR A 277 15.16 4.00 -16.86
C THR A 277 15.28 2.52 -16.51
N GLN A 278 14.57 2.08 -15.48
CA GLN A 278 14.55 0.71 -15.00
C GLN A 278 13.10 0.27 -14.77
N LEU A 279 12.79 -0.99 -15.13
CA LEU A 279 11.50 -1.60 -14.83
C LEU A 279 11.46 -2.08 -13.39
N ALA A 280 10.35 -1.85 -12.70
CA ALA A 280 10.11 -2.26 -11.32
C ALA A 280 8.72 -2.91 -11.23
N PRO A 281 8.59 -4.25 -11.18
CA PRO A 281 7.32 -4.89 -10.90
C PRO A 281 6.75 -4.35 -9.57
N LEU A 282 5.44 -4.08 -9.53
CA LEU A 282 4.78 -3.56 -8.34
C LEU A 282 4.36 -4.70 -7.40
N PRO A 283 4.25 -4.45 -6.07
CA PRO A 283 3.95 -5.48 -5.07
C PRO A 283 2.45 -5.85 -5.05
N THR A 284 1.80 -5.81 -6.20
CA THR A 284 0.37 -6.12 -6.34
C THR A 284 0.08 -6.84 -7.64
N VAL A 285 -0.98 -7.64 -7.63
CA VAL A 285 -1.61 -8.20 -8.83
C VAL A 285 -3.01 -7.60 -8.94
N THR A 286 -3.31 -6.98 -10.07
CA THR A 286 -4.68 -6.53 -10.38
C THR A 286 -5.54 -7.73 -10.72
N GLN A 287 -6.68 -7.85 -10.03
CA GLN A 287 -7.62 -8.96 -10.19
C GLN A 287 -9.08 -8.51 -10.18
N LEU A 288 -9.97 -9.39 -10.63
CA LEU A 288 -11.42 -9.26 -10.47
C LEU A 288 -11.86 -10.17 -9.32
N GLY A 289 -12.13 -9.62 -8.15
CA GLY A 289 -12.75 -10.34 -7.05
C GLY A 289 -14.23 -10.62 -7.37
N LEU A 290 -14.65 -11.88 -7.33
CA LEU A 290 -16.00 -12.30 -7.71
C LEU A 290 -16.83 -12.61 -6.45
N ARG A 291 -17.90 -11.86 -6.19
CA ARG A 291 -18.73 -12.03 -5.01
C ARG A 291 -19.35 -13.44 -4.97
N SER A 292 -19.07 -14.17 -3.91
CA SER A 292 -19.34 -15.60 -3.82
C SER A 292 -20.44 -15.97 -2.83
N VAL A 293 -20.92 -15.03 -2.00
CA VAL A 293 -21.88 -15.30 -0.91
C VAL A 293 -23.33 -15.29 -1.36
N ASP A 294 -23.69 -14.44 -2.31
CA ASP A 294 -25.07 -14.23 -2.77
C ASP A 294 -25.08 -13.78 -4.24
N GLY A 295 -26.27 -13.46 -4.75
CA GLY A 295 -26.43 -12.94 -6.10
C GLY A 295 -26.13 -13.95 -7.21
N PRO A 296 -26.01 -13.45 -8.45
CA PRO A 296 -25.87 -14.30 -9.63
C PRO A 296 -24.51 -15.02 -9.71
N LEU A 297 -23.49 -14.54 -9.00
CA LEU A 297 -22.14 -15.11 -8.99
C LEU A 297 -21.88 -16.10 -7.83
N ARG A 298 -22.91 -16.47 -7.06
CA ARG A 298 -22.79 -17.46 -5.97
C ARG A 298 -22.30 -18.82 -6.45
N ASP A 299 -22.78 -19.27 -7.63
CA ASP A 299 -22.38 -20.56 -8.22
C ASP A 299 -21.02 -20.41 -8.92
N ALA A 300 -20.06 -21.29 -8.57
CA ALA A 300 -18.73 -21.29 -9.19
C ALA A 300 -18.78 -21.43 -10.73
N ARG A 301 -19.77 -22.16 -11.27
CA ARG A 301 -19.95 -22.30 -12.72
C ARG A 301 -20.37 -20.98 -13.37
N ALA A 302 -21.15 -20.14 -12.65
CA ALA A 302 -21.48 -18.80 -13.12
C ALA A 302 -20.22 -17.91 -13.17
N ARG A 303 -19.37 -17.96 -12.14
CA ARG A 303 -18.09 -17.24 -12.12
C ARG A 303 -17.15 -17.69 -13.23
N GLN A 304 -17.02 -19.01 -13.43
CA GLN A 304 -16.22 -19.57 -14.53
C GLN A 304 -16.77 -19.19 -15.90
N GLY A 305 -18.09 -19.21 -16.07
CA GLY A 305 -18.75 -18.81 -17.31
C GLY A 305 -18.58 -17.33 -17.60
N LEU A 306 -18.67 -16.48 -16.57
CA LEU A 306 -18.39 -15.04 -16.69
C LEU A 306 -16.94 -14.80 -17.10
N ALA A 307 -15.99 -15.45 -16.45
CA ALA A 307 -14.57 -15.31 -16.77
C ALA A 307 -14.25 -15.77 -18.21
N ALA A 308 -14.92 -16.84 -18.69
CA ALA A 308 -14.77 -17.32 -20.06
C ALA A 308 -15.36 -16.39 -21.14
N LEU A 309 -16.09 -15.35 -20.75
CA LEU A 309 -16.55 -14.28 -21.65
C LEU A 309 -15.52 -13.14 -21.77
N LEU A 310 -14.50 -13.10 -20.88
CA LEU A 310 -13.55 -11.99 -20.78
C LEU A 310 -12.25 -12.29 -21.53
N ASP A 311 -11.82 -11.34 -22.34
CA ASP A 311 -10.49 -11.32 -22.93
C ASP A 311 -9.52 -10.54 -22.01
N ARG A 312 -8.88 -11.26 -21.10
CA ARG A 312 -7.93 -10.73 -20.11
C ARG A 312 -6.73 -10.06 -20.78
N GLU A 313 -6.26 -10.65 -21.89
CA GLU A 313 -5.10 -10.12 -22.61
C GLU A 313 -5.45 -8.79 -23.30
N ALA A 314 -6.64 -8.66 -23.90
CA ALA A 314 -7.09 -7.40 -24.45
C ALA A 314 -7.26 -6.33 -23.37
N ILE A 315 -7.75 -6.69 -22.17
CA ILE A 315 -7.83 -5.78 -21.01
C ILE A 315 -6.44 -5.31 -20.63
N ARG A 316 -5.49 -6.23 -20.38
CA ARG A 316 -4.12 -5.92 -20.02
C ARG A 316 -3.44 -4.99 -21.03
N LEU A 317 -3.49 -5.34 -22.31
CA LEU A 317 -2.87 -4.55 -23.38
C LEU A 317 -3.47 -3.14 -23.52
N SER A 318 -4.76 -2.98 -23.15
CA SER A 318 -5.44 -1.68 -23.22
C SER A 318 -5.15 -0.77 -22.03
N VAL A 319 -4.88 -1.33 -20.84
CA VAL A 319 -4.70 -0.57 -19.60
C VAL A 319 -3.23 -0.47 -19.22
N ALA A 320 -2.50 -1.58 -19.25
CA ALA A 320 -1.13 -1.70 -18.79
C ALA A 320 -0.34 -2.63 -19.74
N PRO A 321 0.05 -2.17 -20.95
CA PRO A 321 0.67 -3.01 -21.97
C PRO A 321 2.00 -3.64 -21.56
N GLU A 322 2.75 -2.99 -20.67
CA GLU A 322 4.03 -3.48 -20.14
C GLU A 322 3.87 -4.41 -18.91
N ALA A 323 2.64 -4.53 -18.35
CA ALA A 323 2.37 -5.37 -17.20
C ALA A 323 2.56 -6.86 -17.50
N LEU A 324 2.94 -7.63 -16.50
CA LEU A 324 3.16 -9.07 -16.61
C LEU A 324 1.83 -9.83 -16.48
N PRO A 325 1.47 -10.74 -17.39
CA PRO A 325 0.23 -11.50 -17.28
C PRO A 325 0.26 -12.41 -16.04
N ALA A 326 -0.78 -12.33 -15.20
CA ALA A 326 -0.89 -13.13 -13.99
C ALA A 326 -1.81 -14.32 -14.22
N ASP A 327 -1.25 -15.52 -14.24
CA ASP A 327 -1.94 -16.79 -14.50
C ASP A 327 -1.82 -17.76 -13.30
N ALA A 328 -1.72 -17.23 -12.06
CA ALA A 328 -1.70 -17.98 -10.81
C ALA A 328 -2.33 -17.15 -9.67
N PHE A 329 -2.79 -17.82 -8.62
CA PHE A 329 -3.38 -17.19 -7.43
C PHE A 329 -2.34 -16.87 -6.34
N GLY A 330 -1.33 -17.71 -6.17
CA GLY A 330 -0.33 -17.55 -5.12
C GLY A 330 0.77 -16.58 -5.52
N LEU A 331 1.74 -17.03 -6.31
CA LEU A 331 2.89 -16.21 -6.69
C LEU A 331 2.55 -15.20 -7.79
N ALA A 332 3.17 -14.02 -7.73
CA ALA A 332 3.12 -13.05 -8.80
C ALA A 332 4.16 -13.34 -9.89
N PRO A 333 3.94 -12.89 -11.13
CA PRO A 333 4.83 -13.18 -12.26
C PRO A 333 6.31 -12.80 -12.08
N SER A 334 6.61 -11.79 -11.24
CA SER A 334 7.99 -11.37 -10.96
C SER A 334 8.67 -12.15 -9.83
N GLU A 335 7.93 -12.99 -9.11
CA GLU A 335 8.47 -13.70 -7.96
C GLU A 335 9.24 -14.95 -8.38
N PRO A 336 10.33 -15.29 -7.67
CA PRO A 336 11.05 -16.54 -7.89
C PRO A 336 10.12 -17.75 -7.72
N GLY A 337 10.23 -18.72 -8.64
CA GLY A 337 9.39 -19.92 -8.58
C GLY A 337 7.98 -19.76 -9.20
N TYR A 338 7.62 -18.58 -9.70
CA TYR A 338 6.34 -18.41 -10.40
C TYR A 338 6.17 -19.43 -11.53
N ALA A 339 5.00 -20.05 -11.55
CA ALA A 339 4.56 -20.93 -12.62
C ALA A 339 3.08 -20.68 -12.89
N ALA A 340 2.72 -20.46 -14.14
CA ALA A 340 1.32 -20.34 -14.54
C ALA A 340 0.56 -21.61 -14.21
N SER A 341 -0.53 -21.49 -13.46
CA SER A 341 -1.43 -22.58 -13.05
C SER A 341 -2.78 -22.54 -13.77
N ALA A 342 -3.00 -21.49 -14.58
CA ALA A 342 -4.23 -21.29 -15.33
C ALA A 342 -4.46 -22.44 -16.32
N PRO A 343 -5.72 -22.91 -16.49
CA PRO A 343 -6.04 -23.89 -17.52
C PRO A 343 -5.87 -23.28 -18.93
N ASP A 344 -5.57 -24.13 -19.93
CA ASP A 344 -5.36 -23.72 -21.33
C ASP A 344 -6.61 -23.10 -21.99
N GLY A 345 -7.81 -23.36 -21.44
CA GLY A 345 -9.10 -22.87 -21.94
C GLY A 345 -9.86 -22.07 -20.87
N ALA A 346 -11.20 -22.17 -20.91
CA ALA A 346 -12.05 -21.61 -19.88
C ALA A 346 -11.71 -22.18 -18.49
N PRO A 347 -11.75 -21.37 -17.40
CA PRO A 347 -12.19 -19.97 -17.38
C PRO A 347 -11.08 -18.96 -17.70
N ALA A 348 -9.84 -19.39 -17.91
CA ALA A 348 -8.70 -18.50 -18.02
C ALA A 348 -8.53 -17.84 -19.40
N ARG A 349 -9.17 -18.38 -20.42
CA ARG A 349 -9.13 -17.85 -21.79
C ARG A 349 -10.55 -17.66 -22.33
N PRO A 350 -10.77 -16.69 -23.25
CA PRO A 350 -12.07 -16.47 -23.87
C PRO A 350 -12.55 -17.73 -24.59
N ASP A 351 -13.70 -18.25 -24.17
CA ASP A 351 -14.38 -19.37 -24.81
C ASP A 351 -15.90 -19.20 -24.69
N PRO A 352 -16.54 -18.53 -25.68
CA PRO A 352 -17.99 -18.29 -25.64
C PRO A 352 -18.83 -19.56 -25.60
N ILE A 353 -18.33 -20.70 -26.15
CA ILE A 353 -19.05 -21.96 -26.14
C ILE A 353 -19.03 -22.59 -24.74
N ALA A 354 -17.84 -22.62 -24.12
CA ALA A 354 -17.70 -23.07 -22.74
C ALA A 354 -18.46 -22.15 -21.78
N ALA A 355 -18.41 -20.83 -21.98
CA ALA A 355 -19.17 -19.85 -21.22
C ALA A 355 -20.68 -20.13 -21.25
N GLU A 356 -21.25 -20.35 -22.44
CA GLU A 356 -22.67 -20.69 -22.62
C GLU A 356 -23.05 -21.96 -21.85
N GLN A 357 -22.20 -23.01 -21.90
CA GLN A 357 -22.44 -24.27 -21.20
C GLN A 357 -22.34 -24.09 -19.68
N LEU A 358 -21.36 -23.36 -19.18
CA LEU A 358 -21.14 -23.10 -17.76
C LEU A 358 -22.30 -22.28 -17.18
N LEU A 359 -22.68 -21.19 -17.82
CA LEU A 359 -23.78 -20.32 -17.38
C LEU A 359 -25.10 -21.06 -17.39
N ARG A 360 -25.41 -21.85 -18.43
CA ARG A 360 -26.61 -22.70 -18.46
C ARG A 360 -26.61 -23.75 -17.34
N SER A 361 -25.46 -24.34 -17.05
CA SER A 361 -25.34 -25.31 -15.96
C SER A 361 -25.48 -24.69 -14.57
N ALA A 362 -25.25 -23.36 -14.46
CA ALA A 362 -25.51 -22.54 -13.29
C ALA A 362 -26.97 -22.04 -13.19
N GLY A 363 -27.85 -22.45 -14.12
CA GLY A 363 -29.26 -22.06 -14.14
C GLY A 363 -29.56 -20.77 -14.92
N TRP A 364 -28.58 -20.21 -15.61
CA TRP A 364 -28.80 -19.03 -16.46
C TRP A 364 -29.46 -19.44 -17.79
N ALA A 365 -30.29 -18.58 -18.34
CA ALA A 365 -30.95 -18.78 -19.63
C ALA A 365 -30.88 -17.48 -20.46
N ARG A 366 -31.01 -17.61 -21.79
CA ARG A 366 -31.14 -16.43 -22.63
C ARG A 366 -32.60 -16.11 -22.89
N ASP A 367 -32.96 -14.83 -22.81
CA ASP A 367 -34.26 -14.31 -23.24
C ASP A 367 -34.37 -14.23 -24.78
N ALA A 368 -35.52 -13.75 -25.25
CA ALA A 368 -35.77 -13.60 -26.69
C ALA A 368 -34.85 -12.54 -27.37
N SER A 369 -34.28 -11.63 -26.60
CA SER A 369 -33.34 -10.60 -27.07
C SER A 369 -31.89 -11.05 -27.02
N GLY A 370 -31.62 -12.25 -26.46
CA GLY A 370 -30.28 -12.80 -26.31
C GLY A 370 -29.59 -12.41 -25.00
N ASN A 371 -30.27 -11.69 -24.10
CA ASN A 371 -29.71 -11.34 -22.79
C ASN A 371 -29.81 -12.49 -21.79
N TRP A 372 -28.89 -12.51 -20.82
CA TRP A 372 -28.88 -13.50 -19.78
C TRP A 372 -29.90 -13.19 -18.69
N THR A 373 -30.58 -14.25 -18.24
CA THR A 373 -31.59 -14.22 -17.18
C THR A 373 -31.36 -15.37 -16.19
N VAL A 374 -31.71 -15.14 -14.91
CA VAL A 374 -31.83 -16.18 -13.87
C VAL A 374 -33.23 -16.13 -13.31
N ASP A 375 -33.91 -17.29 -13.23
CA ASP A 375 -35.32 -17.39 -12.83
C ASP A 375 -36.27 -16.45 -13.59
N GLY A 376 -35.94 -16.20 -14.86
CA GLY A 376 -36.69 -15.30 -15.75
C GLY A 376 -36.46 -13.80 -15.52
N GLN A 377 -35.59 -13.43 -14.61
CA GLN A 377 -35.19 -12.03 -14.37
C GLN A 377 -33.88 -11.73 -15.11
N PRO A 378 -33.72 -10.53 -15.72
CA PRO A 378 -32.45 -10.13 -16.31
C PRO A 378 -31.31 -10.17 -15.29
N VAL A 379 -30.16 -10.69 -15.70
CA VAL A 379 -28.95 -10.63 -14.88
C VAL A 379 -28.34 -9.24 -15.04
N ALA A 380 -28.25 -8.52 -13.93
CA ALA A 380 -27.53 -7.26 -13.83
C ALA A 380 -26.34 -7.42 -12.88
N LEU A 381 -25.18 -6.90 -13.27
CA LEU A 381 -23.95 -6.94 -12.46
C LEU A 381 -23.41 -5.54 -12.26
N VAL A 382 -22.98 -5.26 -11.03
CA VAL A 382 -22.28 -4.02 -10.66
C VAL A 382 -20.80 -4.35 -10.52
N ILE A 383 -19.97 -3.61 -11.28
CA ILE A 383 -18.51 -3.76 -11.27
C ILE A 383 -17.93 -2.54 -10.57
N GLY A 384 -17.40 -2.75 -9.37
CA GLY A 384 -16.83 -1.69 -8.52
C GLY A 384 -15.33 -1.58 -8.67
N SER A 385 -14.84 -0.34 -8.67
CA SER A 385 -13.43 0.02 -8.54
C SER A 385 -13.26 1.15 -7.52
N ALA A 386 -12.06 1.28 -6.96
CA ALA A 386 -11.76 2.39 -6.07
C ALA A 386 -11.61 3.70 -6.85
N ALA A 387 -12.23 4.78 -6.36
CA ALA A 387 -12.15 6.10 -6.97
C ALA A 387 -10.72 6.67 -6.96
N GLU A 388 -9.92 6.25 -5.98
CA GLU A 388 -8.52 6.62 -5.81
C GLU A 388 -7.57 5.83 -6.73
N ARG A 389 -8.09 4.86 -7.51
CA ARG A 389 -7.30 3.99 -8.41
C ARG A 389 -7.89 4.08 -9.83
N PRO A 390 -7.56 5.11 -10.61
CA PRO A 390 -8.16 5.35 -11.93
C PRO A 390 -7.88 4.23 -12.94
N GLU A 391 -6.77 3.49 -12.82
CA GLU A 391 -6.43 2.31 -13.63
C GLU A 391 -7.43 1.17 -13.37
N ASP A 392 -7.80 0.89 -12.12
CA ASP A 392 -8.82 -0.10 -11.79
C ASP A 392 -10.18 0.29 -12.39
N GLY A 393 -10.48 1.60 -12.42
CA GLY A 393 -11.65 2.15 -13.11
C GLY A 393 -11.65 1.91 -14.63
N ARG A 394 -10.46 1.99 -15.27
CA ARG A 394 -10.31 1.63 -16.70
C ARG A 394 -10.58 0.13 -16.91
N VAL A 395 -10.05 -0.73 -16.06
CA VAL A 395 -10.31 -2.18 -16.11
C VAL A 395 -11.80 -2.46 -15.92
N ALA A 396 -12.46 -1.86 -14.91
CA ALA A 396 -13.89 -2.03 -14.63
C ALA A 396 -14.76 -1.70 -15.86
N ARG A 397 -14.47 -0.58 -16.52
CA ARG A 397 -15.19 -0.17 -17.74
C ARG A 397 -14.99 -1.13 -18.92
N LEU A 398 -13.79 -1.68 -19.11
CA LEU A 398 -13.51 -2.68 -20.15
C LEU A 398 -14.22 -4.01 -19.87
N VAL A 399 -14.18 -4.48 -18.63
CA VAL A 399 -14.92 -5.68 -18.18
C VAL A 399 -16.43 -5.49 -18.42
N ALA A 400 -17.00 -4.34 -18.01
CA ALA A 400 -18.41 -4.02 -18.23
C ALA A 400 -18.75 -4.04 -19.73
N ALA A 401 -17.92 -3.44 -20.58
CA ALA A 401 -18.15 -3.41 -22.02
C ALA A 401 -18.15 -4.83 -22.63
N GLN A 402 -17.20 -5.70 -22.26
CA GLN A 402 -17.13 -7.06 -22.77
C GLN A 402 -18.35 -7.89 -22.34
N LEU A 403 -18.77 -7.78 -21.07
CA LEU A 403 -19.92 -8.48 -20.53
C LEU A 403 -21.24 -7.99 -21.13
N THR A 404 -21.37 -6.67 -21.37
CA THR A 404 -22.53 -6.10 -22.06
C THR A 404 -22.68 -6.65 -23.49
N VAL A 405 -21.57 -6.73 -24.23
CA VAL A 405 -21.55 -7.37 -25.56
C VAL A 405 -21.95 -8.85 -25.49
N ALA A 406 -21.61 -9.53 -24.39
CA ALA A 406 -22.00 -10.92 -24.15
C ALA A 406 -23.46 -11.09 -23.68
N GLY A 407 -24.25 -10.00 -23.54
CA GLY A 407 -25.67 -10.02 -23.17
C GLY A 407 -25.93 -10.03 -21.66
N ILE A 408 -24.99 -9.52 -20.86
CA ILE A 408 -25.17 -9.31 -19.42
C ILE A 408 -25.31 -7.80 -19.21
N ASP A 409 -26.37 -7.35 -18.53
CA ASP A 409 -26.49 -5.95 -18.14
C ASP A 409 -25.42 -5.62 -17.08
N THR A 410 -24.58 -4.61 -17.36
CA THR A 410 -23.46 -4.31 -16.48
C THR A 410 -23.27 -2.82 -16.29
N THR A 411 -22.99 -2.41 -15.04
CA THR A 411 -22.68 -1.03 -14.67
C THR A 411 -21.33 -0.99 -13.95
N ALA A 412 -20.41 -0.17 -14.43
CA ALA A 412 -19.18 0.15 -13.73
C ALA A 412 -19.41 1.34 -12.78
N VAL A 413 -19.01 1.19 -11.52
CA VAL A 413 -19.14 2.22 -10.48
C VAL A 413 -17.81 2.45 -9.79
N GLU A 414 -17.55 3.72 -9.41
CA GLU A 414 -16.40 4.08 -8.61
C GLU A 414 -16.89 4.41 -7.19
N SER A 415 -16.23 3.84 -6.17
CA SER A 415 -16.53 4.04 -4.75
C SER A 415 -15.26 4.37 -3.99
N PRO A 416 -15.32 5.05 -2.84
CA PRO A 416 -14.15 5.19 -1.97
C PRO A 416 -13.54 3.81 -1.65
N ALA A 417 -12.22 3.69 -1.71
CA ALA A 417 -11.50 2.43 -1.45
C ALA A 417 -11.84 1.86 -0.06
N ALA A 418 -11.93 2.73 0.95
CA ALA A 418 -12.30 2.35 2.31
C ALA A 418 -13.70 1.71 2.42
N GLU A 419 -14.63 2.04 1.51
CA GLU A 419 -15.96 1.43 1.47
C GLU A 419 -15.95 0.15 0.62
N LEU A 420 -15.25 0.18 -0.50
CA LEU A 420 -15.23 -0.91 -1.48
C LEU A 420 -14.68 -2.21 -0.88
N PHE A 421 -13.53 -2.14 -0.19
CA PHE A 421 -12.85 -3.34 0.32
C PHE A 421 -13.41 -3.89 1.63
N VAL A 422 -14.33 -3.19 2.29
CA VAL A 422 -15.03 -3.70 3.50
C VAL A 422 -16.45 -4.22 3.20
N GLN A 423 -16.99 -4.02 2.01
CA GLN A 423 -18.38 -4.36 1.67
C GLN A 423 -18.70 -5.88 1.77
N GLY A 424 -17.71 -6.74 1.49
CA GLY A 424 -17.89 -8.21 1.59
C GLY A 424 -18.15 -8.72 2.99
N SER A 425 -17.85 -7.94 4.03
CA SER A 425 -17.99 -8.34 5.43
C SER A 425 -19.38 -8.10 6.03
N ALA A 426 -20.26 -7.34 5.35
CA ALA A 426 -21.62 -7.11 5.82
C ALA A 426 -22.62 -8.11 5.19
N PRO A 427 -23.56 -8.71 5.97
CA PRO A 427 -24.65 -9.47 5.40
C PRO A 427 -25.49 -8.56 4.50
N ALA A 428 -25.86 -9.06 3.31
CA ALA A 428 -26.68 -8.31 2.36
C ALA A 428 -27.99 -7.87 3.01
N THR A 429 -28.11 -6.58 3.32
CA THR A 429 -29.39 -5.99 3.72
C THR A 429 -30.14 -5.68 2.44
N GLU A 430 -31.31 -6.33 2.25
CA GLU A 430 -32.21 -6.05 1.14
C GLU A 430 -32.50 -4.55 1.05
N ILE A 431 -32.00 -3.89 0.01
CA ILE A 431 -32.39 -2.54 -0.32
C ILE A 431 -33.65 -2.62 -1.18
N THR A 432 -34.81 -2.47 -0.53
CA THR A 432 -36.07 -2.26 -1.22
C THR A 432 -35.98 -0.91 -1.95
N ALA A 433 -35.88 -0.95 -3.27
CA ALA A 433 -35.96 0.23 -4.12
C ALA A 433 -37.36 0.84 -4.01
N THR A 434 -37.51 1.85 -3.16
CA THR A 434 -38.74 2.66 -3.12
C THR A 434 -38.61 3.72 -4.21
N THR A 435 -39.26 3.46 -5.34
CA THR A 435 -39.55 4.48 -6.35
C THR A 435 -40.49 5.52 -5.76
N ALA A 436 -39.99 6.69 -5.45
CA ALA A 436 -40.81 7.85 -5.08
C ALA A 436 -41.28 8.58 -6.33
N PRO A 437 -42.59 8.94 -6.42
CA PRO A 437 -43.08 9.75 -7.52
C PRO A 437 -42.68 11.22 -7.35
N ALA A 438 -42.29 11.83 -8.45
CA ALA A 438 -41.99 13.26 -8.54
C ALA A 438 -43.24 14.08 -8.23
N THR A 439 -43.20 14.95 -7.21
CA THR A 439 -44.13 16.06 -7.06
C THR A 439 -43.37 17.35 -6.80
N THR A 440 -43.58 18.27 -7.70
CA THR A 440 -43.23 19.70 -7.62
C THR A 440 -43.98 20.39 -6.48
N SER A 441 -43.33 21.18 -5.62
CA SER A 441 -43.85 22.48 -5.17
C SER A 441 -42.92 23.25 -4.22
N SER A 442 -42.62 24.45 -4.64
CA SER A 442 -42.65 25.76 -3.94
C SER A 442 -41.97 25.96 -2.58
N ALA A 443 -41.18 27.02 -2.56
CA ALA A 443 -40.38 27.60 -1.51
C ALA A 443 -41.16 28.29 -0.37
N ALA A 444 -40.56 28.30 0.82
CA ALA A 444 -40.37 29.47 1.72
C ALA A 444 -39.55 29.10 2.97
N PRO A 445 -38.94 30.07 3.68
CA PRO A 445 -37.72 29.85 4.44
C PRO A 445 -37.98 29.63 5.93
N ALA A 446 -37.10 28.84 6.61
CA ALA A 446 -37.07 28.77 8.07
C ALA A 446 -35.66 28.60 8.63
N THR A 447 -35.38 29.47 9.48
CA THR A 447 -34.38 29.66 10.54
C THR A 447 -33.55 28.45 10.99
N SER A 448 -32.27 28.75 11.09
CA SER A 448 -31.17 28.02 11.71
C SER A 448 -31.46 27.57 13.15
N SER A 449 -31.22 26.29 13.43
CA SER A 449 -30.82 25.79 14.75
C SER A 449 -29.85 24.63 14.53
N ALA A 450 -28.60 24.81 14.93
CA ALA A 450 -27.57 23.80 14.87
C ALA A 450 -27.82 22.71 15.93
N ALA A 451 -28.03 21.48 15.47
CA ALA A 451 -27.97 20.27 16.29
C ALA A 451 -26.65 19.51 15.98
N PRO A 452 -26.09 18.75 16.93
CA PRO A 452 -24.80 18.09 16.77
C PRO A 452 -24.89 17.05 15.67
N THR A 453 -23.94 17.11 14.73
CA THR A 453 -23.77 16.16 13.65
C THR A 453 -23.34 14.82 14.24
N THR A 454 -24.26 13.90 14.41
CA THR A 454 -23.95 12.49 14.54
C THR A 454 -23.45 12.00 13.18
N ALA A 455 -22.27 11.37 13.17
CA ALA A 455 -21.76 10.69 11.99
C ALA A 455 -22.83 9.71 11.46
N PRO A 456 -23.02 9.58 10.14
CA PRO A 456 -23.95 8.60 9.59
C PRO A 456 -23.48 7.19 9.97
N PRO A 457 -24.41 6.25 10.20
CA PRO A 457 -24.05 4.86 10.44
C PRO A 457 -23.32 4.29 9.21
N PRO A 458 -22.32 3.41 9.38
CA PRO A 458 -21.69 2.72 8.27
C PRO A 458 -22.72 1.80 7.60
N GLY A 459 -22.93 1.94 6.30
CA GLY A 459 -23.73 1.02 5.52
C GLY A 459 -24.78 1.69 4.61
N GLY A 460 -24.33 2.16 3.46
CA GLY A 460 -25.18 2.68 2.37
C GLY A 460 -24.51 2.60 1.01
N GLY A 461 -23.43 1.82 0.88
CA GLY A 461 -22.72 1.62 -0.38
C GLY A 461 -23.53 0.76 -1.37
N VAL A 462 -23.37 1.00 -2.67
CA VAL A 462 -23.92 0.16 -3.72
C VAL A 462 -23.28 -1.22 -3.62
N ALA A 463 -24.08 -2.27 -3.48
CA ALA A 463 -23.56 -3.65 -3.47
C ALA A 463 -22.89 -3.94 -4.82
N VAL A 464 -21.63 -4.37 -4.82
CA VAL A 464 -20.89 -4.74 -6.03
C VAL A 464 -20.80 -6.27 -6.16
N ASP A 465 -20.91 -6.76 -7.39
CA ASP A 465 -20.80 -8.19 -7.73
C ASP A 465 -19.36 -8.56 -8.12
N VAL A 466 -18.63 -7.60 -8.70
CA VAL A 466 -17.24 -7.77 -9.14
C VAL A 466 -16.44 -6.59 -8.62
N ILE A 467 -15.37 -6.87 -7.88
CA ILE A 467 -14.45 -5.86 -7.36
C ILE A 467 -13.18 -5.89 -8.21
N VAL A 468 -12.87 -4.78 -8.87
CA VAL A 468 -11.54 -4.58 -9.48
C VAL A 468 -10.62 -3.99 -8.43
N GLY A 469 -9.50 -4.63 -8.16
CA GLY A 469 -8.57 -4.14 -7.17
C GLY A 469 -7.29 -4.95 -7.05
N PRO A 470 -6.38 -4.50 -6.18
CA PRO A 470 -5.10 -5.15 -5.96
C PRO A 470 -5.25 -6.38 -5.06
N ARG A 471 -4.40 -7.36 -5.29
CA ARG A 471 -3.97 -8.37 -4.35
C ARG A 471 -2.51 -8.07 -4.01
N THR A 472 -2.16 -8.01 -2.74
CA THR A 472 -0.77 -7.85 -2.28
C THR A 472 0.04 -9.09 -2.59
N VAL A 473 1.34 -8.95 -2.88
CA VAL A 473 2.27 -10.03 -3.21
C VAL A 473 3.66 -9.74 -2.67
N GLY A 474 4.48 -10.77 -2.56
CA GLY A 474 5.87 -10.66 -2.07
C GLY A 474 6.06 -11.17 -0.64
N GLY A 475 5.01 -11.71 -0.03
CA GLY A 475 5.04 -12.40 1.26
C GLY A 475 5.26 -13.91 1.12
N ALA A 476 4.86 -14.68 2.13
CA ALA A 476 4.89 -16.14 2.07
C ALA A 476 3.67 -16.65 1.28
N PRO A 477 3.86 -17.39 0.16
CA PRO A 477 2.77 -17.73 -0.76
C PRO A 477 1.61 -18.50 -0.11
N GLY A 478 1.91 -19.40 0.83
CA GLY A 478 0.89 -20.15 1.58
C GLY A 478 0.05 -19.26 2.48
N THR A 479 0.67 -18.27 3.11
CA THR A 479 0.00 -17.27 3.95
C THR A 479 -0.85 -16.32 3.12
N GLU A 480 -0.36 -15.88 1.97
CA GLU A 480 -1.13 -15.04 1.04
C GLU A 480 -2.39 -15.76 0.56
N LEU A 481 -2.26 -17.01 0.11
CA LEU A 481 -3.42 -17.80 -0.29
C LEU A 481 -4.44 -17.98 0.85
N ALA A 482 -3.98 -18.20 2.08
CA ALA A 482 -4.86 -18.32 3.25
C ALA A 482 -5.50 -16.99 3.63
N SER A 483 -4.81 -15.86 3.44
CA SER A 483 -5.32 -14.51 3.69
C SER A 483 -6.42 -14.13 2.69
N ASP A 484 -6.18 -14.39 1.39
CA ASP A 484 -7.05 -13.95 0.31
C ASP A 484 -8.26 -14.87 0.11
N TYR A 485 -8.08 -16.18 0.31
CA TYR A 485 -9.07 -17.20 -0.07
C TYR A 485 -9.47 -18.14 1.07
N GLY A 486 -8.96 -17.96 2.27
CA GLY A 486 -9.36 -18.71 3.46
C GLY A 486 -10.74 -18.30 3.98
N CYS A 487 -11.42 -19.23 4.67
CA CYS A 487 -12.65 -18.92 5.37
C CYS A 487 -12.38 -18.09 6.63
N ALA A 488 -13.22 -17.11 6.88
CA ALA A 488 -13.27 -16.40 8.16
C ALA A 488 -14.00 -17.29 9.19
N LEU A 489 -13.25 -18.11 9.92
CA LEU A 489 -13.81 -19.02 10.92
C LEU A 489 -13.78 -18.39 12.31
N PRO A 490 -14.89 -18.44 13.08
CA PRO A 490 -14.92 -17.99 14.47
C PRO A 490 -13.87 -18.70 15.32
N THR A 491 -13.16 -17.94 16.13
CA THR A 491 -12.23 -18.46 17.13
C THR A 491 -12.64 -17.97 18.52
N ALA A 492 -12.02 -18.51 19.57
CA ALA A 492 -12.27 -18.02 20.93
C ALA A 492 -11.83 -16.56 21.13
N VAL A 493 -10.88 -16.09 20.30
CA VAL A 493 -10.30 -14.74 20.38
C VAL A 493 -11.02 -13.77 19.45
N VAL A 494 -11.52 -14.25 18.30
CA VAL A 494 -12.32 -13.47 17.34
C VAL A 494 -13.59 -14.26 17.03
N PRO A 495 -14.68 -14.04 17.80
CA PRO A 495 -15.94 -14.79 17.64
C PRO A 495 -16.66 -14.49 16.32
N ASP A 496 -16.44 -13.31 15.74
CA ASP A 496 -17.05 -12.85 14.48
C ASP A 496 -15.98 -12.22 13.57
N PRO A 497 -15.14 -13.06 12.94
CA PRO A 497 -14.07 -12.56 12.09
C PRO A 497 -14.63 -11.97 10.80
N PRO A 498 -14.02 -10.87 10.28
CA PRO A 498 -14.42 -10.28 9.02
C PRO A 498 -14.15 -11.25 7.87
N SER A 499 -15.08 -11.34 6.91
CA SER A 499 -14.86 -12.07 5.68
C SER A 499 -13.98 -11.29 4.71
N THR A 500 -13.44 -11.99 3.70
CA THR A 500 -12.75 -11.36 2.58
C THR A 500 -13.71 -10.44 1.79
N PRO A 501 -13.22 -9.46 1.01
CA PRO A 501 -14.09 -8.58 0.22
C PRO A 501 -15.07 -9.28 -0.72
N THR A 502 -14.74 -10.49 -1.18
CA THR A 502 -15.65 -11.33 -2.02
C THR A 502 -16.58 -12.20 -1.21
N GLY A 503 -16.39 -12.33 0.10
CA GLY A 503 -17.08 -13.25 0.97
C GLY A 503 -16.82 -14.72 0.65
N PHE A 504 -15.75 -15.02 -0.10
CA PHE A 504 -15.43 -16.40 -0.48
C PHE A 504 -15.08 -17.25 0.74
N CYS A 505 -15.68 -18.43 0.81
CA CYS A 505 -15.34 -19.48 1.76
C CYS A 505 -15.67 -20.84 1.13
N PHE A 506 -14.67 -21.69 0.97
CA PHE A 506 -14.84 -23.06 0.51
C PHE A 506 -14.24 -24.02 1.54
N PRO A 507 -15.07 -24.60 2.44
CA PRO A 507 -14.60 -25.40 3.59
C PRO A 507 -13.68 -26.57 3.22
N ALA A 508 -13.87 -27.16 2.05
CA ALA A 508 -13.01 -28.26 1.59
C ALA A 508 -11.58 -27.81 1.23
N LEU A 509 -11.36 -26.51 0.95
CA LEU A 509 -10.05 -25.93 0.69
C LEU A 509 -9.37 -25.45 1.99
N GLN A 510 -10.15 -25.14 3.02
CA GLN A 510 -9.66 -24.49 4.24
C GLN A 510 -8.49 -25.22 4.90
N LEU A 511 -8.63 -26.53 5.14
CA LEU A 511 -7.57 -27.34 5.73
C LEU A 511 -6.27 -27.35 4.90
N LEU A 512 -6.41 -27.26 3.58
CA LEU A 512 -5.25 -27.18 2.69
C LEU A 512 -4.57 -25.82 2.81
N LEU A 513 -5.33 -24.73 2.84
CA LEU A 513 -4.80 -23.38 3.01
C LEU A 513 -4.12 -23.20 4.39
N GLU A 514 -4.74 -23.70 5.46
CA GLU A 514 -4.15 -23.74 6.80
C GLU A 514 -2.81 -24.51 6.80
N SER A 515 -2.78 -25.68 6.16
CA SER A 515 -1.55 -26.47 6.07
C SER A 515 -0.45 -25.79 5.25
N LEU A 516 -0.81 -24.96 4.24
CA LEU A 516 0.14 -24.18 3.44
C LEU A 516 0.66 -22.97 4.23
N ALA A 517 -0.19 -22.35 5.04
CA ALA A 517 0.23 -21.26 5.93
C ALA A 517 1.12 -21.77 7.08
N ALA A 518 0.80 -22.95 7.65
CA ALA A 518 1.56 -23.58 8.73
C ALA A 518 2.86 -24.25 8.24
N GLY A 519 2.99 -24.58 6.96
CA GLY A 519 4.19 -25.06 6.32
C GLY A 519 4.63 -24.07 5.24
N SER A 520 5.91 -23.86 5.03
CA SER A 520 6.31 -23.07 3.87
C SER A 520 5.72 -23.74 2.60
N GLY A 521 4.89 -23.03 1.86
CA GLY A 521 4.29 -23.57 0.62
C GLY A 521 5.34 -23.97 -0.41
N GLU A 522 6.56 -23.45 -0.29
CA GLU A 522 7.74 -23.81 -1.06
C GLU A 522 8.20 -25.25 -0.80
N ASP A 523 7.97 -25.78 0.42
CA ASP A 523 8.35 -27.14 0.80
C ASP A 523 7.38 -28.23 0.28
N ASP A 524 6.19 -27.86 -0.19
CA ASP A 524 5.21 -28.81 -0.76
C ASP A 524 4.56 -28.29 -2.06
N PRO A 525 5.30 -28.33 -3.19
CA PRO A 525 4.78 -27.88 -4.48
C PRO A 525 3.51 -28.60 -4.93
N ALA A 526 3.29 -29.85 -4.49
CA ALA A 526 2.13 -30.62 -4.88
C ALA A 526 0.84 -30.13 -4.16
N ARG A 527 0.96 -29.74 -2.91
CA ARG A 527 -0.14 -29.11 -2.15
C ARG A 527 -0.47 -27.75 -2.72
N PHE A 528 0.54 -26.94 -2.98
CA PHE A 528 0.37 -25.62 -3.60
C PHE A 528 -0.35 -25.73 -4.95
N ALA A 529 0.13 -26.60 -5.85
CA ALA A 529 -0.53 -26.88 -7.13
C ALA A 529 -1.98 -27.42 -6.98
N THR A 530 -2.27 -28.10 -5.87
CA THR A 530 -3.62 -28.56 -5.57
C THR A 530 -4.53 -27.40 -5.17
N ALA A 531 -4.05 -26.48 -4.32
CA ALA A 531 -4.77 -25.27 -3.95
C ALA A 531 -5.06 -24.40 -5.18
N GLU A 532 -4.07 -24.14 -6.01
CA GLU A 532 -4.19 -23.42 -7.27
C GLU A 532 -5.30 -24.03 -8.17
N ARG A 533 -5.27 -25.33 -8.36
CA ARG A 533 -6.29 -26.03 -9.16
C ARG A 533 -7.70 -25.88 -8.58
N VAL A 534 -7.85 -25.96 -7.26
CA VAL A 534 -9.16 -25.76 -6.60
C VAL A 534 -9.60 -24.31 -6.74
N LEU A 535 -8.69 -23.35 -6.62
CA LEU A 535 -9.01 -21.93 -6.81
C LEU A 535 -9.46 -21.66 -8.24
N TRP A 536 -8.82 -22.21 -9.27
CA TRP A 536 -9.31 -22.11 -10.65
C TRP A 536 -10.69 -22.77 -10.85
N MET A 537 -11.00 -23.85 -10.13
CA MET A 537 -12.33 -24.48 -10.16
C MET A 537 -13.39 -23.66 -9.40
N GLN A 538 -13.06 -23.02 -8.30
CA GLN A 538 -13.98 -22.21 -7.51
C GLN A 538 -14.07 -20.76 -7.99
N LEU A 539 -13.02 -20.25 -8.58
CA LEU A 539 -12.86 -18.92 -9.15
C LEU A 539 -13.36 -17.80 -8.22
N PRO A 540 -12.78 -17.65 -7.02
CA PRO A 540 -13.14 -16.53 -6.14
C PRO A 540 -12.70 -15.18 -6.68
N ALA A 541 -11.66 -15.19 -7.50
CA ALA A 541 -11.13 -14.05 -8.22
C ALA A 541 -10.62 -14.51 -9.60
N LEU A 542 -10.46 -13.56 -10.51
CA LEU A 542 -9.79 -13.77 -11.79
C LEU A 542 -8.54 -12.90 -11.83
N PRO A 543 -7.33 -13.45 -11.65
CA PRO A 543 -6.09 -12.71 -11.79
C PRO A 543 -5.96 -12.13 -13.21
N LEU A 544 -5.50 -10.89 -13.37
CA LEU A 544 -5.34 -10.24 -14.66
C LEU A 544 -3.87 -10.02 -15.00
N PHE A 545 -3.19 -9.19 -14.24
CA PHE A 545 -1.79 -8.84 -14.48
C PHE A 545 -1.12 -8.28 -13.23
N GLN A 546 0.20 -8.36 -13.19
CA GLN A 546 1.05 -7.63 -12.26
C GLN A 546 1.50 -6.33 -12.93
N PRO A 547 1.15 -5.15 -12.38
CA PRO A 547 1.62 -3.88 -12.91
C PRO A 547 3.14 -3.76 -12.82
N VAL A 548 3.73 -3.05 -13.78
CA VAL A 548 5.16 -2.75 -13.83
C VAL A 548 5.34 -1.25 -13.84
N GLY A 549 6.10 -0.75 -12.89
CA GLY A 549 6.50 0.65 -12.82
C GLY A 549 7.81 0.94 -13.55
N LEU A 550 8.07 2.21 -13.75
CA LEU A 550 9.34 2.78 -14.19
C LEU A 550 10.00 3.53 -13.04
N VAL A 551 11.25 3.22 -12.79
CA VAL A 551 12.15 4.04 -11.97
C VAL A 551 13.03 4.81 -12.95
N VAL A 552 12.89 6.13 -12.95
CA VAL A 552 13.59 7.03 -13.85
C VAL A 552 14.43 8.00 -13.04
N SER A 553 15.70 8.15 -13.37
CA SER A 553 16.61 9.08 -12.68
C SER A 553 17.38 9.93 -13.68
N SER A 554 17.56 11.22 -13.36
CA SER A 554 18.54 12.05 -14.04
C SER A 554 19.96 11.49 -13.80
N ALA A 555 20.92 11.84 -14.64
CA ALA A 555 22.32 11.39 -14.46
C ALA A 555 22.90 11.86 -13.11
N ALA A 556 22.53 13.06 -12.66
CA ALA A 556 22.97 13.59 -11.37
C ALA A 556 22.34 12.84 -10.21
N ALA A 557 21.02 12.57 -10.28
CA ALA A 557 20.30 11.81 -9.28
C ALA A 557 20.78 10.36 -9.21
N ASP A 558 21.04 9.71 -10.34
CA ASP A 558 21.58 8.35 -10.38
C ASP A 558 22.94 8.25 -9.68
N ALA A 559 23.82 9.22 -9.94
CA ALA A 559 25.13 9.31 -9.29
C ALA A 559 25.04 9.55 -7.78
N ALA A 560 24.06 10.35 -7.32
CA ALA A 560 23.87 10.69 -5.92
C ALA A 560 23.16 9.61 -5.11
N THR A 561 22.23 8.89 -5.72
CA THR A 561 21.33 7.94 -5.04
C THR A 561 21.68 6.48 -5.32
N GLY A 562 22.16 6.17 -6.52
CA GLY A 562 22.27 4.78 -6.99
C GLY A 562 20.91 4.06 -7.01
N ILE A 563 19.81 4.79 -7.26
CA ILE A 563 18.45 4.26 -7.17
C ILE A 563 18.26 3.04 -8.08
N ALA A 564 17.59 2.04 -7.54
CA ALA A 564 17.24 0.80 -8.20
C ALA A 564 15.79 0.42 -7.86
N PRO A 565 15.18 -0.56 -8.54
CA PRO A 565 13.82 -1.01 -8.24
C PRO A 565 13.57 -1.39 -6.77
N GLY A 566 14.60 -1.81 -6.04
CA GLY A 566 14.50 -2.23 -4.65
C GLY A 566 13.84 -3.62 -4.48
N PRO A 567 13.67 -4.08 -3.24
CA PRO A 567 12.89 -5.27 -2.93
C PRO A 567 11.41 -5.05 -3.29
N LEU A 568 10.72 -6.12 -3.72
CA LEU A 568 9.33 -6.03 -4.16
C LEU A 568 8.41 -5.40 -3.10
N THR A 569 8.60 -5.77 -1.83
CA THR A 569 7.77 -5.31 -0.69
C THR A 569 8.16 -3.97 -0.09
N GLU A 570 9.27 -3.35 -0.51
CA GLU A 570 9.73 -2.04 -0.01
C GLU A 570 9.83 -0.98 -1.12
N GLY A 571 10.03 -1.43 -2.37
CA GLY A 571 10.10 -0.57 -3.55
C GLY A 571 11.39 0.25 -3.66
N PRO A 572 11.44 1.17 -4.65
CA PRO A 572 12.68 1.86 -5.02
C PRO A 572 13.17 2.89 -4.00
N LEU A 573 12.35 3.33 -3.05
CA LEU A 573 12.75 4.32 -2.04
C LEU A 573 13.39 3.69 -0.79
N ALA A 574 13.43 2.36 -0.65
CA ALA A 574 14.00 1.68 0.53
C ALA A 574 15.42 2.14 0.91
N GLY A 575 16.22 2.54 -0.08
CA GLY A 575 17.58 3.04 0.11
C GLY A 575 17.70 4.53 0.43
N ALA A 576 16.60 5.29 0.45
CA ALA A 576 16.62 6.76 0.45
C ALA A 576 17.30 7.39 1.67
N ALA A 577 17.36 6.70 2.81
CA ALA A 577 18.10 7.18 3.98
C ALA A 577 19.60 7.40 3.73
N ARG A 578 20.16 6.76 2.71
CA ARG A 578 21.60 6.86 2.35
C ARG A 578 21.87 7.71 1.11
N TRP A 579 20.83 8.28 0.50
CA TRP A 579 20.99 9.09 -0.70
C TRP A 579 21.59 10.45 -0.39
N ASN A 580 22.40 10.94 -1.33
CA ASN A 580 22.93 12.29 -1.29
C ASN A 580 22.07 13.21 -2.17
N GLU A 581 22.19 14.52 -1.93
CA GLU A 581 21.61 15.52 -2.81
C GLU A 581 22.31 15.48 -4.18
N PRO A 582 21.56 15.47 -5.30
CA PRO A 582 22.13 15.55 -6.63
C PRO A 582 22.89 16.85 -6.84
N ALA A 583 24.04 16.78 -7.54
CA ALA A 583 24.75 17.98 -7.95
C ALA A 583 23.90 18.72 -8.99
N ARG A 584 23.54 19.98 -8.67
CA ARG A 584 22.76 20.88 -9.53
C ARG A 584 23.66 21.75 -10.38
#